data_227bedd7ac4d088560c1f0dac9210f61
#
_entry.id   227bedd7ac4d088560c1f0dac9210f61
#
_cell.length_a   1.000
_cell.length_b   1.000
_cell.length_c   1.000
_cell.angle_alpha   90.00
_cell.angle_beta   90.00
_cell.angle_gamma   90.00
#
_symmetry.space_group_name_H-M   'P 1'
#
loop_
_entity.id
_entity.type
_entity.pdbx_description
1 polymer ?
#
loop_
_entity_poly.entity_id
_entity_poly.type
_entity_poly.pdbx_seq_one_letter_code
_entity_poly.pdbx_strand_id
1 'polypeptide(L)'
;MSKIQTTTVNPMHFDKEKIAEAFAYIEQKWPELTKVQPINDGTLLGLPYPFVVPSVPNGTSFAFQEMYYWDSYFIVQGLLATEHDELAAGMLENLLFMSKSYHIIPNANRTYFTSRSQAPFLTSLIFDVYDKQEKNIAWVSERLYIAQKEYENVWTNTAHPNWRNVFEGLSRYYDINLLDHLAEAESGWDMTTRFHGKCLSYIPIDLNCLLYKYETDFARGAELTGDHDNATIWQARAQKRAETVTKYLWNEEKGFFFDFDYLTHQQSEVWSIASFYALWSGLATDEQARRLVENLRHFMHRGGLSTTRSPDEYHGDAPTQWAYPNGWAPLQWLIAHGLHSYSYHTEAELVARTWLGNNLDHFASHGVFREAYNVVDPGMPPRPGLYPPQLGFGWTNAVFVDLAKKFLTPAELALT
;
A
#
# COMPACT_ATOMS: atom_id res chain seq x y z
N MET A 1 2.44 -33.00 1.87
CA MET A 1 3.38 -32.05 2.51
C MET A 1 4.58 -31.85 1.59
N SER A 2 4.43 -31.03 0.59
CA SER A 2 5.54 -30.59 -0.27
C SER A 2 6.20 -29.44 0.46
N LYS A 3 7.35 -29.68 1.08
CA LYS A 3 8.22 -28.61 1.55
C LYS A 3 8.52 -27.72 0.33
N ILE A 4 8.23 -26.43 0.45
CA ILE A 4 8.85 -25.42 -0.42
C ILE A 4 10.32 -25.84 -0.45
N GLN A 5 10.86 -26.19 -1.63
CA GLN A 5 12.29 -26.32 -1.77
C GLN A 5 12.84 -24.94 -1.51
N THR A 6 13.08 -24.65 -0.24
CA THR A 6 14.01 -23.62 0.16
C THR A 6 15.34 -24.03 -0.47
N THR A 7 15.63 -23.52 -1.67
CA THR A 7 17.03 -23.23 -1.96
C THR A 7 17.50 -22.59 -0.66
N THR A 8 18.41 -23.26 0.04
CA THR A 8 19.01 -22.77 1.26
C THR A 8 19.52 -21.35 0.97
N VAL A 9 18.64 -20.38 1.22
CA VAL A 9 19.06 -18.99 1.31
C VAL A 9 19.92 -19.03 2.56
N ASN A 10 21.23 -18.98 2.37
CA ASN A 10 22.16 -18.73 3.49
C ASN A 10 21.53 -17.61 4.32
N PRO A 11 21.42 -17.73 5.64
CA PRO A 11 20.83 -16.70 6.45
C PRO A 11 21.53 -15.39 6.07
N MET A 12 20.76 -14.49 5.42
CA MET A 12 21.28 -13.22 4.93
C MET A 12 21.75 -12.46 6.19
N HIS A 13 23.06 -12.39 6.36
CA HIS A 13 23.67 -11.71 7.50
C HIS A 13 23.74 -10.22 7.17
N PHE A 14 23.09 -9.40 7.99
CA PHE A 14 23.12 -7.95 7.84
C PHE A 14 24.29 -7.36 8.64
N ASP A 15 25.10 -6.58 7.94
CA ASP A 15 26.17 -5.81 8.55
C ASP A 15 25.57 -4.63 9.30
N LYS A 16 25.75 -4.63 10.61
CA LYS A 16 25.21 -3.60 11.51
C LYS A 16 25.70 -2.17 11.18
N GLU A 17 26.92 -2.04 10.64
CA GLU A 17 27.48 -0.73 10.30
C GLU A 17 26.76 -0.17 9.07
N LYS A 18 26.52 -1.00 8.07
CA LYS A 18 25.73 -0.63 6.88
C LYS A 18 24.27 -0.31 7.21
N ILE A 19 23.65 -1.04 8.13
CA ILE A 19 22.30 -0.72 8.63
C ILE A 19 22.30 0.64 9.34
N ALA A 20 23.29 0.91 10.19
CA ALA A 20 23.41 2.19 10.87
C ALA A 20 23.63 3.36 9.87
N GLU A 21 24.44 3.17 8.85
CA GLU A 21 24.65 4.15 7.77
C GLU A 21 23.35 4.42 7.00
N ALA A 22 22.59 3.36 6.67
CA ALA A 22 21.29 3.48 6.00
C ALA A 22 20.28 4.23 6.87
N PHE A 23 20.22 3.95 8.17
CA PHE A 23 19.35 4.67 9.11
C PHE A 23 19.75 6.14 9.23
N ALA A 24 21.04 6.43 9.36
CA ALA A 24 21.53 7.80 9.41
C ALA A 24 21.20 8.60 8.14
N TYR A 25 21.30 7.96 6.97
CA TYR A 25 20.85 8.54 5.71
C TYR A 25 19.35 8.86 5.71
N ILE A 26 18.53 7.92 6.16
CA ILE A 26 17.06 8.09 6.20
C ILE A 26 16.68 9.24 7.15
N GLU A 27 17.30 9.31 8.34
CA GLU A 27 17.08 10.41 9.28
C GLU A 27 17.42 11.78 8.67
N GLN A 28 18.49 11.87 7.87
CA GLN A 28 18.83 13.10 7.15
C GLN A 28 17.82 13.43 6.05
N LYS A 29 17.13 12.42 5.49
CA LYS A 29 16.15 12.63 4.43
C LYS A 29 14.81 13.17 4.91
N TRP A 30 14.38 12.87 6.13
CA TRP A 30 13.09 13.39 6.61
C TRP A 30 12.97 14.91 6.52
N PRO A 31 13.93 15.74 6.99
CA PRO A 31 13.87 17.19 6.81
C PRO A 31 13.89 17.64 5.34
N GLU A 32 14.65 16.96 4.47
CA GLU A 32 14.72 17.31 3.05
C GLU A 32 13.39 17.06 2.33
N LEU A 33 12.69 15.97 2.69
CA LEU A 33 11.41 15.60 2.11
C LEU A 33 10.22 16.32 2.75
N THR A 34 10.43 16.97 3.91
CA THR A 34 9.34 17.66 4.62
C THR A 34 9.03 19.01 3.99
N LYS A 35 7.76 19.27 3.72
CA LYS A 35 7.24 20.53 3.20
C LYS A 35 6.31 21.20 4.21
N VAL A 36 6.28 22.51 4.16
CA VAL A 36 5.33 23.37 4.90
C VAL A 36 4.63 24.25 3.86
N GLN A 37 3.35 24.00 3.63
CA GLN A 37 2.55 24.68 2.61
C GLN A 37 1.15 24.97 3.16
N PRO A 38 0.97 25.99 4.05
CA PRO A 38 -0.31 26.21 4.73
C PRO A 38 -1.35 26.92 3.87
N ILE A 39 -0.96 27.52 2.76
CA ILE A 39 -1.84 28.27 1.84
C ILE A 39 -1.76 27.69 0.43
N ASN A 40 -2.84 27.83 -0.34
CA ASN A 40 -2.87 27.43 -1.73
C ASN A 40 -1.84 28.25 -2.56
N ASP A 41 -1.16 27.54 -3.48
CA ASP A 41 -0.24 28.17 -4.43
C ASP A 41 -0.48 27.58 -5.84
N GLY A 42 -1.07 28.36 -6.72
CA GLY A 42 -1.51 27.90 -8.04
C GLY A 42 -2.45 26.69 -7.94
N THR A 43 -2.01 25.56 -8.44
CA THR A 43 -2.76 24.28 -8.36
C THR A 43 -2.48 23.49 -7.08
N LEU A 44 -1.45 23.86 -6.31
CA LEU A 44 -1.11 23.19 -5.06
C LEU A 44 -2.09 23.61 -3.96
N LEU A 45 -2.74 22.63 -3.35
CA LEU A 45 -3.66 22.83 -2.22
C LEU A 45 -2.87 22.94 -0.93
N GLY A 46 -3.11 24.00 -0.17
CA GLY A 46 -2.49 24.22 1.13
C GLY A 46 -2.96 23.20 2.17
N LEU A 47 -2.05 22.80 3.04
CA LEU A 47 -2.29 21.84 4.12
C LEU A 47 -1.87 22.44 5.46
N PRO A 48 -2.66 22.27 6.54
CA PRO A 48 -2.42 22.94 7.81
C PRO A 48 -1.16 22.50 8.55
N TYR A 49 -0.66 21.28 8.27
CA TYR A 49 0.50 20.71 8.96
C TYR A 49 1.65 20.41 8.00
N PRO A 50 2.90 20.35 8.49
CA PRO A 50 4.02 19.81 7.70
C PRO A 50 3.72 18.40 7.18
N PHE A 51 4.25 18.07 6.01
CA PHE A 51 4.07 16.76 5.39
C PHE A 51 5.30 16.33 4.61
N VAL A 52 5.51 15.03 4.51
CA VAL A 52 6.59 14.42 3.73
C VAL A 52 6.12 14.17 2.31
N VAL A 53 6.90 14.59 1.33
CA VAL A 53 6.69 14.32 -0.09
C VAL A 53 7.44 13.06 -0.52
N PRO A 54 6.97 12.33 -1.57
CA PRO A 54 7.66 11.12 -2.02
C PRO A 54 9.09 11.36 -2.51
N SER A 55 9.35 12.45 -3.23
CA SER A 55 10.71 12.76 -3.70
C SER A 55 10.94 14.27 -3.84
N VAL A 56 12.22 14.65 -3.83
CA VAL A 56 12.65 16.02 -4.17
C VAL A 56 13.50 15.98 -5.44
N PRO A 57 13.61 17.08 -6.19
CA PRO A 57 14.44 17.14 -7.39
C PRO A 57 15.88 16.70 -7.08
N ASN A 58 16.36 15.68 -7.79
CA ASN A 58 17.69 15.12 -7.63
C ASN A 58 18.39 15.06 -8.99
N GLY A 59 18.77 16.21 -9.52
CA GLY A 59 19.40 16.34 -10.83
C GLY A 59 18.46 16.11 -12.03
N THR A 60 17.19 15.78 -11.78
CA THR A 60 16.13 15.70 -12.80
C THR A 60 15.15 16.85 -12.62
N SER A 61 14.44 17.23 -13.70
CA SER A 61 13.39 18.26 -13.66
C SER A 61 12.08 17.76 -13.05
N PHE A 62 11.97 16.45 -12.76
CA PHE A 62 10.76 15.81 -12.26
C PHE A 62 10.97 15.27 -10.84
N ALA A 63 10.01 15.54 -9.96
CA ALA A 63 9.91 14.95 -8.63
C ALA A 63 8.47 15.02 -8.13
N PHE A 64 8.08 14.09 -7.28
CA PHE A 64 6.77 14.09 -6.61
C PHE A 64 6.82 14.99 -5.38
N GLN A 65 6.39 16.25 -5.51
CA GLN A 65 6.49 17.28 -4.47
C GLN A 65 5.16 17.56 -3.76
N GLU A 66 4.18 16.71 -3.95
CA GLU A 66 2.86 16.73 -3.34
C GLU A 66 2.77 15.71 -2.21
N MET A 67 1.78 15.89 -1.32
CA MET A 67 1.37 14.86 -0.37
C MET A 67 0.39 13.92 -1.07
N TYR A 68 0.84 12.71 -1.40
CA TYR A 68 0.02 11.65 -1.98
C TYR A 68 -0.66 10.83 -0.89
N TYR A 69 -1.88 10.35 -1.16
CA TYR A 69 -2.70 9.69 -0.14
C TYR A 69 -2.08 8.36 0.33
N TRP A 70 -1.94 7.37 -0.54
CA TRP A 70 -1.45 6.06 -0.10
C TRP A 70 0.04 6.06 0.25
N ASP A 71 0.85 6.91 -0.42
CA ASP A 71 2.26 7.12 -0.05
C ASP A 71 2.39 7.54 1.41
N SER A 72 1.50 8.44 1.84
CA SER A 72 1.49 8.94 3.21
C SER A 72 1.32 7.82 4.24
N TYR A 73 0.54 6.78 3.92
CA TYR A 73 0.40 5.63 4.81
C TYR A 73 1.74 4.95 5.09
N PHE A 74 2.48 4.60 4.03
CA PHE A 74 3.77 3.91 4.17
C PHE A 74 4.86 4.82 4.74
N ILE A 75 4.88 6.10 4.36
CA ILE A 75 5.80 7.09 4.93
C ILE A 75 5.59 7.21 6.44
N VAL A 76 4.34 7.25 6.89
CA VAL A 76 4.01 7.34 8.33
C VAL A 76 4.49 6.10 9.09
N GLN A 77 4.47 4.90 8.50
CA GLN A 77 5.04 3.72 9.19
C GLN A 77 6.51 3.93 9.56
N GLY A 78 7.30 4.47 8.64
CA GLY A 78 8.70 4.81 8.91
C GLY A 78 8.87 5.93 9.94
N LEU A 79 8.05 6.98 9.87
CA LEU A 79 8.06 8.08 10.85
C LEU A 79 7.74 7.59 12.26
N LEU A 80 6.72 6.75 12.43
CA LEU A 80 6.36 6.15 13.72
C LEU A 80 7.45 5.18 14.20
N ALA A 81 8.15 4.50 13.30
CA ALA A 81 9.26 3.64 13.62
C ALA A 81 10.51 4.44 14.05
N THR A 82 10.67 5.70 13.65
CA THR A 82 11.80 6.58 13.94
C THR A 82 11.47 7.72 14.91
N GLU A 83 10.36 7.61 15.65
CA GLU A 83 9.95 8.56 16.70
C GLU A 83 9.63 9.99 16.18
N HIS A 84 9.28 10.12 14.89
CA HIS A 84 8.78 11.37 14.31
C HIS A 84 7.26 11.49 14.46
N ASP A 85 6.75 11.24 15.65
CA ASP A 85 5.33 11.07 15.97
C ASP A 85 4.48 12.31 15.66
N GLU A 86 5.02 13.52 15.86
CA GLU A 86 4.30 14.77 15.55
C GLU A 86 4.10 14.95 14.04
N LEU A 87 5.12 14.63 13.24
CA LEU A 87 5.05 14.70 11.78
C LEU A 87 4.08 13.64 11.24
N ALA A 88 4.12 12.42 11.78
CA ALA A 88 3.19 11.35 11.45
C ALA A 88 1.73 11.75 11.75
N ALA A 89 1.45 12.29 12.93
CA ALA A 89 0.13 12.80 13.30
C ALA A 89 -0.30 13.98 12.39
N GLY A 90 0.60 14.90 12.07
CA GLY A 90 0.34 16.02 11.17
C GLY A 90 -0.05 15.56 9.77
N MET A 91 0.59 14.54 9.23
CA MET A 91 0.22 13.95 7.94
C MET A 91 -1.18 13.32 7.97
N LEU A 92 -1.54 12.61 9.04
CA LEU A 92 -2.91 12.13 9.24
C LEU A 92 -3.92 13.28 9.26
N GLU A 93 -3.66 14.34 10.04
CA GLU A 93 -4.56 15.49 10.13
C GLU A 93 -4.72 16.21 8.78
N ASN A 94 -3.69 16.23 7.93
CA ASN A 94 -3.78 16.76 6.57
C ASN A 94 -4.73 15.92 5.69
N LEU A 95 -4.70 14.59 5.78
CA LEU A 95 -5.65 13.72 5.05
C LEU A 95 -7.08 13.97 5.53
N LEU A 96 -7.29 14.07 6.84
CA LEU A 96 -8.59 14.39 7.43
C LEU A 96 -9.08 15.79 7.03
N PHE A 97 -8.18 16.75 6.96
CA PHE A 97 -8.47 18.10 6.46
C PHE A 97 -8.94 18.07 5.00
N MET A 98 -8.25 17.33 4.14
CA MET A 98 -8.64 17.18 2.73
C MET A 98 -10.00 16.50 2.60
N SER A 99 -10.27 15.44 3.37
CA SER A 99 -11.57 14.75 3.39
C SER A 99 -12.71 15.71 3.78
N LYS A 100 -12.51 16.52 4.82
CA LYS A 100 -13.52 17.52 5.27
C LYS A 100 -13.72 18.64 4.25
N SER A 101 -12.63 19.15 3.66
CA SER A 101 -12.67 20.36 2.84
C SER A 101 -13.12 20.09 1.41
N TYR A 102 -12.79 18.92 0.86
CA TYR A 102 -13.04 18.57 -0.54
C TYR A 102 -14.03 17.43 -0.71
N HIS A 103 -14.51 16.83 0.39
CA HIS A 103 -15.39 15.65 0.42
C HIS A 103 -14.80 14.42 -0.26
N ILE A 104 -13.51 14.45 -0.52
CA ILE A 104 -12.67 13.38 -1.04
C ILE A 104 -11.25 13.63 -0.53
N ILE A 105 -10.49 12.58 -0.28
CA ILE A 105 -9.03 12.72 -0.20
C ILE A 105 -8.52 12.60 -1.64
N PRO A 106 -8.03 13.68 -2.27
CA PRO A 106 -7.52 13.62 -3.62
C PRO A 106 -6.31 12.68 -3.72
N ASN A 107 -6.02 12.21 -4.93
CA ASN A 107 -4.82 11.43 -5.20
C ASN A 107 -3.55 12.06 -4.61
N ALA A 108 -3.43 13.40 -4.76
CA ALA A 108 -2.49 14.24 -4.03
C ALA A 108 -3.07 15.66 -3.84
N ASN A 109 -2.44 16.49 -3.04
CA ASN A 109 -2.91 17.86 -2.74
C ASN A 109 -2.74 18.84 -3.91
N ARG A 110 -3.38 18.50 -5.06
CA ARG A 110 -3.47 19.34 -6.28
C ARG A 110 -4.90 19.43 -6.79
N THR A 111 -5.27 20.57 -7.31
CA THR A 111 -6.64 20.79 -7.85
C THR A 111 -7.00 19.83 -8.97
N TYR A 112 -6.06 19.46 -9.85
CA TYR A 112 -6.30 18.53 -10.95
C TYR A 112 -6.35 17.06 -10.50
N PHE A 113 -6.02 16.75 -9.26
CA PHE A 113 -6.16 15.42 -8.65
C PHE A 113 -7.49 15.22 -7.90
N THR A 114 -8.35 16.25 -7.83
CA THR A 114 -9.66 16.13 -7.18
C THR A 114 -10.68 15.33 -8.00
N SER A 115 -10.34 14.94 -9.22
CA SER A 115 -11.17 14.06 -10.07
C SER A 115 -11.17 12.60 -9.61
N ARG A 116 -10.21 12.19 -8.75
CA ARG A 116 -10.02 10.85 -8.21
C ARG A 116 -9.37 10.87 -6.84
N SER A 117 -9.51 9.78 -6.12
CA SER A 117 -8.80 9.52 -4.87
C SER A 117 -7.52 8.69 -5.13
N GLN A 118 -7.09 7.97 -4.14
CA GLN A 118 -6.07 6.92 -4.22
C GLN A 118 -6.44 5.80 -3.25
N ALA A 119 -5.75 4.63 -3.32
CA ALA A 119 -6.03 3.48 -2.47
C ALA A 119 -6.23 3.87 -0.99
N PRO A 120 -7.39 3.55 -0.38
CA PRO A 120 -7.78 4.09 0.92
C PRO A 120 -7.11 3.35 2.09
N PHE A 121 -6.28 4.06 2.85
CA PHE A 121 -5.62 3.57 4.05
C PHE A 121 -5.98 4.37 5.32
N LEU A 122 -6.96 5.28 5.27
CA LEU A 122 -7.19 6.25 6.33
C LEU A 122 -7.52 5.61 7.68
N THR A 123 -8.38 4.58 7.72
CA THR A 123 -8.75 3.95 9.01
C THR A 123 -7.56 3.24 9.65
N SER A 124 -6.76 2.55 8.85
CA SER A 124 -5.53 1.91 9.33
C SER A 124 -4.54 2.94 9.88
N LEU A 125 -4.36 4.06 9.16
CA LEU A 125 -3.50 5.15 9.60
C LEU A 125 -3.98 5.78 10.92
N ILE A 126 -5.31 5.95 11.08
CA ILE A 126 -5.90 6.44 12.33
C ILE A 126 -5.54 5.51 13.49
N PHE A 127 -5.67 4.20 13.30
CA PHE A 127 -5.36 3.24 14.35
C PHE A 127 -3.86 3.11 14.62
N ASP A 128 -3.00 3.18 13.60
CA ASP A 128 -1.55 3.15 13.79
C ASP A 128 -1.08 4.33 14.66
N VAL A 129 -1.58 5.55 14.39
CA VAL A 129 -1.29 6.73 15.21
C VAL A 129 -1.93 6.63 16.61
N TYR A 130 -3.16 6.11 16.70
CA TYR A 130 -3.87 5.90 17.97
C TYR A 130 -3.11 4.96 18.90
N ASP A 131 -2.73 3.79 18.38
CA ASP A 131 -2.05 2.76 19.16
C ASP A 131 -0.64 3.19 19.55
N LYS A 132 0.11 3.81 18.63
CA LYS A 132 1.50 4.25 18.87
C LYS A 132 1.61 5.39 19.86
N GLN A 133 0.68 6.35 19.82
CA GLN A 133 0.73 7.57 20.63
C GLN A 133 -0.23 7.51 21.83
N GLU A 134 -0.81 6.35 22.13
CA GLU A 134 -1.72 6.11 23.26
C GLU A 134 -2.84 7.20 23.35
N LYS A 135 -3.44 7.53 22.19
CA LYS A 135 -4.52 8.53 22.12
C LYS A 135 -5.76 8.03 22.85
N ASN A 136 -6.59 8.96 23.32
CA ASN A 136 -7.84 8.59 23.98
C ASN A 136 -8.95 8.21 23.00
N ILE A 137 -10.02 7.56 23.50
CA ILE A 137 -11.15 7.05 22.70
C ILE A 137 -11.86 8.18 21.95
N ALA A 138 -12.01 9.37 22.53
CA ALA A 138 -12.65 10.51 21.87
C ALA A 138 -11.87 10.95 20.63
N TRP A 139 -10.54 10.90 20.71
CA TRP A 139 -9.67 11.24 19.59
C TRP A 139 -9.87 10.30 18.40
N VAL A 140 -9.92 8.98 18.63
CA VAL A 140 -10.12 8.01 17.55
C VAL A 140 -11.54 8.08 16.99
N SER A 141 -12.55 8.25 17.83
CA SER A 141 -13.96 8.33 17.41
C SER A 141 -14.23 9.50 16.46
N GLU A 142 -13.68 10.67 16.76
CA GLU A 142 -13.82 11.86 15.91
C GLU A 142 -13.23 11.61 14.51
N ARG A 143 -12.08 10.94 14.42
CA ARG A 143 -11.38 10.69 13.17
C ARG A 143 -12.04 9.58 12.36
N LEU A 144 -12.52 8.53 13.02
CA LEU A 144 -13.30 7.48 12.37
C LEU A 144 -14.62 8.00 11.80
N TYR A 145 -15.26 8.99 12.44
CA TYR A 145 -16.44 9.64 11.86
C TYR A 145 -16.13 10.31 10.52
N ILE A 146 -14.95 10.95 10.37
CA ILE A 146 -14.53 11.56 9.12
C ILE A 146 -14.22 10.48 8.07
N ALA A 147 -13.52 9.42 8.47
CA ALA A 147 -13.22 8.28 7.60
C ALA A 147 -14.51 7.57 7.14
N GLN A 148 -15.54 7.51 7.99
CA GLN A 148 -16.85 6.97 7.61
C GLN A 148 -17.51 7.83 6.52
N LYS A 149 -17.37 9.16 6.56
CA LYS A 149 -17.86 10.03 5.48
C LYS A 149 -17.11 9.81 4.17
N GLU A 150 -15.81 9.59 4.20
CA GLU A 150 -15.05 9.19 3.02
C GLU A 150 -15.55 7.84 2.47
N TYR A 151 -15.68 6.83 3.33
CA TYR A 151 -16.18 5.51 2.95
C TYR A 151 -17.58 5.59 2.29
N GLU A 152 -18.52 6.32 2.92
CA GLU A 152 -19.90 6.45 2.45
C GLU A 152 -20.02 7.28 1.16
N ASN A 153 -19.26 8.37 1.04
CA ASN A 153 -19.43 9.33 -0.05
C ASN A 153 -18.54 9.03 -1.26
N VAL A 154 -17.36 8.44 -1.04
CA VAL A 154 -16.39 8.15 -2.11
C VAL A 154 -16.48 6.71 -2.55
N TRP A 155 -16.28 5.77 -1.63
CA TRP A 155 -16.01 4.38 -1.96
C TRP A 155 -17.25 3.51 -2.14
N THR A 156 -18.31 3.76 -1.35
CA THR A 156 -19.53 2.95 -1.34
C THR A 156 -20.78 3.75 -1.69
N ASN A 157 -20.63 4.91 -2.32
CA ASN A 157 -21.71 5.83 -2.61
C ASN A 157 -22.75 5.21 -3.53
N THR A 158 -23.93 4.94 -2.99
CA THR A 158 -25.07 4.38 -3.73
C THR A 158 -25.91 5.44 -4.47
N ALA A 159 -25.73 6.74 -4.17
CA ALA A 159 -26.37 7.81 -4.91
C ALA A 159 -25.79 7.97 -6.33
N HIS A 160 -24.60 7.45 -6.55
CA HIS A 160 -23.92 7.44 -7.84
C HIS A 160 -23.50 6.01 -8.21
N PRO A 161 -24.44 5.14 -8.58
CA PRO A 161 -24.19 3.70 -8.72
C PRO A 161 -23.23 3.34 -9.87
N ASN A 162 -22.92 4.29 -10.74
CA ASN A 162 -21.96 4.10 -11.85
C ASN A 162 -20.55 4.59 -11.52
N TRP A 163 -20.30 5.05 -10.29
CA TRP A 163 -18.99 5.54 -9.91
C TRP A 163 -18.10 4.38 -9.44
N ARG A 164 -18.04 4.13 -8.14
CA ARG A 164 -17.14 3.09 -7.58
C ARG A 164 -17.87 1.82 -7.18
N ASN A 165 -18.98 1.93 -6.45
CA ASN A 165 -19.76 0.77 -6.03
C ASN A 165 -20.67 0.29 -7.17
N VAL A 166 -20.18 -0.64 -7.97
CA VAL A 166 -20.81 -1.00 -9.27
C VAL A 166 -21.30 -2.44 -9.37
N PHE A 167 -20.87 -3.32 -8.45
CA PHE A 167 -21.20 -4.74 -8.58
C PHE A 167 -21.36 -5.41 -7.21
N GLU A 168 -22.57 -5.87 -6.87
CA GLU A 168 -22.88 -6.66 -5.66
C GLU A 168 -22.34 -6.04 -4.32
N GLY A 169 -22.23 -4.72 -4.25
CA GLY A 169 -21.64 -4.00 -3.12
C GLY A 169 -20.11 -3.90 -3.15
N LEU A 170 -19.47 -4.44 -4.17
CA LEU A 170 -18.03 -4.30 -4.41
C LEU A 170 -17.73 -3.04 -5.22
N SER A 171 -16.56 -2.48 -4.98
CA SER A 171 -16.13 -1.22 -5.58
C SER A 171 -14.97 -1.41 -6.55
N ARG A 172 -14.89 -0.51 -7.52
CA ARG A 172 -13.80 -0.38 -8.48
C ARG A 172 -13.02 0.92 -8.27
N TYR A 173 -11.86 1.03 -8.89
CA TYR A 173 -11.19 2.31 -9.08
C TYR A 173 -11.89 3.15 -10.15
N TYR A 174 -11.81 4.49 -10.02
CA TYR A 174 -12.63 5.40 -10.81
C TYR A 174 -11.96 6.77 -10.96
N ASP A 175 -12.20 7.43 -12.07
CA ASP A 175 -11.96 8.86 -12.26
C ASP A 175 -13.19 9.49 -12.93
N ILE A 176 -13.54 10.70 -12.54
CA ILE A 176 -14.74 11.39 -13.05
C ILE A 176 -14.74 11.58 -14.57
N ASN A 177 -13.56 11.57 -15.20
CA ASN A 177 -13.43 11.67 -16.65
C ASN A 177 -13.70 10.34 -17.39
N LEU A 178 -13.96 9.24 -16.66
CA LEU A 178 -14.25 7.91 -17.22
C LEU A 178 -13.14 7.38 -18.17
N LEU A 179 -11.90 7.64 -17.83
CA LEU A 179 -10.74 7.16 -18.57
C LEU A 179 -10.02 6.06 -17.76
N ASP A 180 -9.80 4.92 -18.39
CA ASP A 180 -9.20 3.74 -17.74
C ASP A 180 -7.83 4.04 -17.11
N HIS A 181 -6.95 4.76 -17.78
CA HIS A 181 -5.63 5.11 -17.25
C HIS A 181 -5.70 6.06 -16.04
N LEU A 182 -6.74 6.91 -15.94
CA LEU A 182 -6.95 7.77 -14.77
C LEU A 182 -7.56 6.98 -13.60
N ALA A 183 -8.45 6.03 -13.88
CA ALA A 183 -8.94 5.09 -12.88
C ALA A 183 -7.80 4.18 -12.37
N GLU A 184 -6.90 3.76 -13.25
CA GLU A 184 -5.71 2.99 -12.89
C GLU A 184 -4.76 3.81 -12.00
N ALA A 185 -4.61 5.12 -12.28
CA ALA A 185 -3.86 6.02 -11.41
C ALA A 185 -4.48 6.18 -9.99
N GLU A 186 -5.82 6.01 -9.84
CA GLU A 186 -6.45 5.95 -8.51
C GLU A 186 -6.02 4.71 -7.73
N SER A 187 -5.67 3.62 -8.40
CA SER A 187 -5.17 2.42 -7.72
C SER A 187 -3.79 2.62 -7.07
N GLY A 188 -3.05 3.62 -7.50
CA GLY A 188 -1.64 3.81 -7.17
C GLY A 188 -0.68 2.95 -8.01
N TRP A 189 -1.21 2.07 -8.87
CA TRP A 189 -0.42 1.16 -9.72
C TRP A 189 -0.40 1.64 -11.19
N ASP A 190 0.02 2.85 -11.38
CA ASP A 190 0.07 3.54 -12.67
C ASP A 190 1.45 3.37 -13.35
N MET A 191 1.62 2.59 -14.47
CA MET A 191 0.59 1.73 -15.07
C MET A 191 0.90 0.25 -14.80
N THR A 192 -0.13 -0.57 -14.77
CA THR A 192 -0.02 -2.00 -14.50
C THR A 192 -0.57 -2.86 -15.66
N THR A 193 -0.17 -4.13 -15.70
CA THR A 193 -0.74 -5.12 -16.62
C THR A 193 -2.04 -5.74 -16.08
N ARG A 194 -2.40 -5.52 -14.80
CA ARG A 194 -3.52 -6.16 -14.09
C ARG A 194 -4.84 -6.06 -14.82
N PHE A 195 -5.14 -4.90 -15.37
CA PHE A 195 -6.46 -4.55 -15.89
C PHE A 195 -6.53 -4.56 -17.43
N HIS A 196 -5.44 -4.97 -18.11
CA HIS A 196 -5.38 -4.97 -19.58
C HIS A 196 -5.82 -3.63 -20.21
N GLY A 197 -5.55 -2.49 -19.55
CA GLY A 197 -5.96 -1.16 -19.97
C GLY A 197 -7.48 -0.90 -19.85
N LYS A 198 -8.20 -1.68 -19.03
CA LYS A 198 -9.67 -1.61 -18.83
C LYS A 198 -10.02 -1.49 -17.34
N CYS A 199 -9.31 -0.68 -16.59
CA CYS A 199 -9.47 -0.57 -15.13
C CYS A 199 -10.92 -0.35 -14.69
N LEU A 200 -11.69 0.44 -15.46
CA LEU A 200 -13.10 0.70 -15.18
C LEU A 200 -14.01 -0.53 -15.28
N SER A 201 -13.55 -1.62 -15.87
CA SER A 201 -14.32 -2.89 -15.98
C SER A 201 -14.04 -3.86 -14.83
N TYR A 202 -13.03 -3.59 -14.01
CA TYR A 202 -12.57 -4.55 -13.01
C TYR A 202 -13.02 -4.19 -11.59
N ILE A 203 -13.36 -5.23 -10.84
CA ILE A 203 -13.47 -5.22 -9.37
C ILE A 203 -12.11 -5.69 -8.84
N PRO A 204 -11.26 -4.77 -8.34
CA PRO A 204 -9.92 -5.11 -7.89
C PRO A 204 -9.93 -5.70 -6.48
N ILE A 205 -9.10 -6.72 -6.27
CA ILE A 205 -9.01 -7.41 -4.97
C ILE A 205 -8.48 -6.49 -3.87
N ASP A 206 -7.43 -5.71 -4.15
CA ASP A 206 -6.79 -4.81 -3.19
C ASP A 206 -7.76 -3.76 -2.65
N LEU A 207 -8.51 -3.04 -3.50
CA LEU A 207 -9.49 -2.06 -3.05
C LEU A 207 -10.54 -2.70 -2.14
N ASN A 208 -11.06 -3.87 -2.51
CA ASN A 208 -12.11 -4.52 -1.73
C ASN A 208 -11.57 -5.10 -0.41
N CYS A 209 -10.29 -5.47 -0.34
CA CYS A 209 -9.60 -5.76 0.92
C CYS A 209 -9.43 -4.51 1.80
N LEU A 210 -9.08 -3.38 1.21
CA LEU A 210 -8.98 -2.10 1.94
C LEU A 210 -10.34 -1.67 2.50
N LEU A 211 -11.42 -1.81 1.73
CA LEU A 211 -12.78 -1.50 2.22
C LEU A 211 -13.27 -2.49 3.29
N TYR A 212 -12.89 -3.76 3.20
CA TYR A 212 -13.09 -4.72 4.30
C TYR A 212 -12.36 -4.27 5.56
N LYS A 213 -11.12 -3.80 5.43
CA LYS A 213 -10.34 -3.26 6.54
C LYS A 213 -11.03 -2.03 7.17
N TYR A 214 -11.59 -1.12 6.37
CA TYR A 214 -12.40 -0.01 6.86
C TYR A 214 -13.58 -0.49 7.71
N GLU A 215 -14.32 -1.48 7.23
CA GLU A 215 -15.48 -2.04 7.92
C GLU A 215 -15.10 -2.69 9.26
N THR A 216 -13.99 -3.42 9.29
CA THR A 216 -13.47 -4.01 10.54
C THR A 216 -12.91 -2.95 11.50
N ASP A 217 -12.29 -1.90 10.99
CA ASP A 217 -11.80 -0.78 11.79
C ASP A 217 -12.95 0.04 12.39
N PHE A 218 -14.04 0.27 11.65
CA PHE A 218 -15.25 0.88 12.19
C PHE A 218 -15.90 0.01 13.28
N ALA A 219 -15.92 -1.31 13.09
CA ALA A 219 -16.38 -2.21 14.15
C ALA A 219 -15.50 -2.10 15.40
N ARG A 220 -14.16 -2.10 15.24
CA ARG A 220 -13.22 -1.87 16.36
C ARG A 220 -13.47 -0.54 17.06
N GLY A 221 -13.68 0.54 16.31
CA GLY A 221 -13.97 1.85 16.87
C GLY A 221 -15.29 1.89 17.67
N ALA A 222 -16.32 1.22 17.17
CA ALA A 222 -17.59 1.09 17.86
C ALA A 222 -17.46 0.29 19.16
N GLU A 223 -16.71 -0.83 19.17
CA GLU A 223 -16.40 -1.60 20.38
C GLU A 223 -15.65 -0.75 21.42
N LEU A 224 -14.67 0.05 21.03
CA LEU A 224 -13.92 0.93 21.91
C LEU A 224 -14.82 1.98 22.60
N THR A 225 -15.92 2.39 21.95
CA THR A 225 -16.88 3.34 22.50
C THR A 225 -18.04 2.67 23.27
N GLY A 226 -18.11 1.33 23.28
CA GLY A 226 -19.21 0.57 23.86
C GLY A 226 -20.50 0.58 23.03
N ASP A 227 -20.44 0.98 21.76
CA ASP A 227 -21.55 0.95 20.80
C ASP A 227 -21.60 -0.43 20.10
N HIS A 228 -22.02 -1.44 20.84
CA HIS A 228 -22.05 -2.83 20.37
C HIS A 228 -23.04 -3.07 19.22
N ASP A 229 -24.12 -2.31 19.16
CA ASP A 229 -25.08 -2.40 18.05
C ASP A 229 -24.42 -1.97 16.74
N ASN A 230 -23.74 -0.84 16.75
CA ASN A 230 -23.01 -0.35 15.58
C ASN A 230 -21.82 -1.24 15.22
N ALA A 231 -21.11 -1.78 16.20
CA ALA A 231 -20.06 -2.78 15.98
C ALA A 231 -20.59 -4.00 15.23
N THR A 232 -21.74 -4.53 15.65
CA THR A 232 -22.41 -5.68 14.99
C THR A 232 -22.79 -5.34 13.53
N ILE A 233 -23.29 -4.14 13.28
CA ILE A 233 -23.62 -3.69 11.92
C ILE A 233 -22.37 -3.67 11.02
N TRP A 234 -21.26 -3.13 11.50
CA TRP A 234 -20.03 -3.06 10.73
C TRP A 234 -19.40 -4.45 10.53
N GLN A 235 -19.43 -5.31 11.52
CA GLN A 235 -18.98 -6.70 11.40
C GLN A 235 -19.81 -7.45 10.33
N ALA A 236 -21.13 -7.26 10.30
CA ALA A 236 -21.99 -7.87 9.28
C ALA A 236 -21.68 -7.35 7.87
N ARG A 237 -21.34 -6.07 7.71
CA ARG A 237 -20.90 -5.50 6.42
C ARG A 237 -19.58 -6.10 5.97
N ALA A 238 -18.59 -6.17 6.85
CA ALA A 238 -17.30 -6.80 6.58
C ALA A 238 -17.46 -8.27 6.16
N GLN A 239 -18.26 -9.03 6.90
CA GLN A 239 -18.57 -10.42 6.57
C GLN A 239 -19.21 -10.55 5.18
N LYS A 240 -20.20 -9.70 4.86
CA LYS A 240 -20.85 -9.69 3.55
C LYS A 240 -19.90 -9.37 2.42
N ARG A 241 -18.97 -8.42 2.64
CA ARG A 241 -17.92 -8.10 1.64
C ARG A 241 -16.99 -9.30 1.44
N ALA A 242 -16.51 -9.92 2.51
CA ALA A 242 -15.63 -11.09 2.43
C ALA A 242 -16.29 -12.26 1.67
N GLU A 243 -17.57 -12.54 1.95
CA GLU A 243 -18.35 -13.55 1.21
C GLU A 243 -18.46 -13.22 -0.28
N THR A 244 -18.73 -11.95 -0.61
CA THR A 244 -18.89 -11.52 -2.00
C THR A 244 -17.54 -11.53 -2.74
N VAL A 245 -16.46 -11.09 -2.10
CA VAL A 245 -15.09 -11.19 -2.63
C VAL A 245 -14.72 -12.65 -2.88
N THR A 246 -14.97 -13.54 -1.90
CA THR A 246 -14.68 -14.97 -2.07
C THR A 246 -15.49 -15.56 -3.23
N LYS A 247 -16.75 -15.20 -3.35
CA LYS A 247 -17.64 -15.73 -4.41
C LYS A 247 -17.16 -15.39 -5.83
N TYR A 248 -16.66 -14.19 -6.05
CA TYR A 248 -16.35 -13.71 -7.41
C TYR A 248 -14.85 -13.64 -7.72
N LEU A 249 -14.01 -13.36 -6.74
CA LEU A 249 -12.58 -13.13 -6.96
C LEU A 249 -11.72 -14.34 -6.59
N TRP A 250 -12.18 -15.23 -5.68
CA TRP A 250 -11.43 -16.42 -5.31
C TRP A 250 -11.53 -17.50 -6.39
N ASN A 251 -10.38 -18.01 -6.82
CA ASN A 251 -10.30 -19.16 -7.71
C ASN A 251 -9.90 -20.39 -6.92
N GLU A 252 -10.88 -21.31 -6.72
CA GLU A 252 -10.68 -22.50 -5.90
C GLU A 252 -9.64 -23.46 -6.50
N GLU A 253 -9.55 -23.59 -7.80
CA GLU A 253 -8.57 -24.46 -8.45
C GLU A 253 -7.14 -23.92 -8.26
N LYS A 254 -6.94 -22.63 -8.51
CA LYS A 254 -5.64 -21.98 -8.42
C LYS A 254 -5.23 -21.62 -6.98
N GLY A 255 -6.19 -21.55 -6.03
CA GLY A 255 -5.93 -21.12 -4.66
C GLY A 255 -5.45 -19.68 -4.55
N PHE A 256 -6.10 -18.78 -5.30
CA PHE A 256 -5.63 -17.43 -5.48
C PHE A 256 -6.78 -16.47 -5.78
N PHE A 257 -6.68 -15.22 -5.34
CA PHE A 257 -7.64 -14.18 -5.71
C PHE A 257 -7.22 -13.51 -7.03
N PHE A 258 -8.18 -13.30 -7.92
CA PHE A 258 -8.00 -12.57 -9.17
C PHE A 258 -8.93 -11.37 -9.21
N ASP A 259 -8.50 -10.31 -9.86
CA ASP A 259 -9.41 -9.21 -10.19
C ASP A 259 -10.55 -9.75 -11.07
N PHE A 260 -11.75 -9.19 -10.95
CA PHE A 260 -12.94 -9.70 -11.60
C PHE A 260 -13.51 -8.66 -12.58
N ASP A 261 -13.56 -9.01 -13.86
CA ASP A 261 -14.25 -8.19 -14.87
C ASP A 261 -15.77 -8.38 -14.72
N TYR A 262 -16.42 -7.37 -14.12
CA TYR A 262 -17.85 -7.45 -13.82
C TYR A 262 -18.73 -7.23 -15.04
N LEU A 263 -18.21 -6.76 -16.17
CA LEU A 263 -18.95 -6.63 -17.44
C LEU A 263 -19.02 -7.96 -18.20
N THR A 264 -17.93 -8.73 -18.17
CA THR A 264 -17.86 -10.05 -18.81
C THR A 264 -18.18 -11.20 -17.85
N HIS A 265 -18.25 -10.93 -16.54
CA HIS A 265 -18.39 -11.91 -15.47
C HIS A 265 -17.26 -12.96 -15.45
N GLN A 266 -16.02 -12.52 -15.68
CA GLN A 266 -14.86 -13.39 -15.73
C GLN A 266 -13.78 -12.89 -14.78
N GLN A 267 -13.06 -13.83 -14.16
CA GLN A 267 -11.83 -13.52 -13.42
C GLN A 267 -10.72 -13.17 -14.41
N SER A 268 -9.85 -12.22 -14.03
CA SER A 268 -8.62 -11.94 -14.74
C SER A 268 -7.70 -13.17 -14.74
N GLU A 269 -6.89 -13.33 -15.78
CA GLU A 269 -5.85 -14.35 -15.84
C GLU A 269 -4.51 -13.87 -15.27
N VAL A 270 -4.38 -12.56 -15.02
CA VAL A 270 -3.15 -11.96 -14.50
C VAL A 270 -2.93 -12.32 -13.03
N TRP A 271 -1.84 -12.99 -12.77
CA TRP A 271 -1.39 -13.26 -11.41
C TRP A 271 -0.71 -12.01 -10.86
N SER A 272 -1.39 -11.32 -9.96
CA SER A 272 -0.92 -10.10 -9.34
C SER A 272 -0.71 -10.27 -7.84
N ILE A 273 0.36 -9.69 -7.34
CA ILE A 273 0.66 -9.66 -5.91
C ILE A 273 -0.43 -8.97 -5.06
N ALA A 274 -1.35 -8.23 -5.69
CA ALA A 274 -2.52 -7.63 -5.04
C ALA A 274 -3.41 -8.66 -4.31
N SER A 275 -3.38 -9.94 -4.72
CA SER A 275 -4.07 -11.04 -4.03
C SER A 275 -3.71 -11.13 -2.54
N PHE A 276 -2.49 -10.77 -2.17
CA PHE A 276 -2.00 -10.84 -0.79
C PHE A 276 -2.52 -9.71 0.12
N TYR A 277 -3.19 -8.70 -0.42
CA TYR A 277 -3.92 -7.72 0.41
C TYR A 277 -4.97 -8.42 1.30
N ALA A 278 -5.47 -9.59 0.86
CA ALA A 278 -6.38 -10.40 1.66
C ALA A 278 -5.77 -10.91 2.97
N LEU A 279 -4.43 -11.11 3.02
CA LEU A 279 -3.73 -11.42 4.28
C LEU A 279 -3.57 -10.19 5.16
N TRP A 280 -3.13 -9.08 4.59
CA TRP A 280 -2.91 -7.86 5.36
C TRP A 280 -4.21 -7.31 5.96
N SER A 281 -5.30 -7.33 5.23
CA SER A 281 -6.61 -6.86 5.70
C SER A 281 -7.31 -7.81 6.68
N GLY A 282 -6.89 -9.08 6.75
CA GLY A 282 -7.58 -10.12 7.51
C GLY A 282 -8.81 -10.71 6.83
N LEU A 283 -8.99 -10.47 5.51
CA LEU A 283 -10.15 -10.98 4.76
C LEU A 283 -10.06 -12.48 4.48
N ALA A 284 -8.87 -13.00 4.22
CA ALA A 284 -8.67 -14.40 3.85
C ALA A 284 -9.04 -15.34 5.03
N THR A 285 -9.71 -16.44 4.72
CA THR A 285 -9.82 -17.54 5.69
C THR A 285 -8.45 -18.23 5.88
N ASP A 286 -8.28 -19.00 6.96
CA ASP A 286 -7.02 -19.75 7.21
C ASP A 286 -6.65 -20.66 6.03
N GLU A 287 -7.63 -21.30 5.38
CA GLU A 287 -7.38 -22.15 4.22
C GLU A 287 -6.99 -21.32 2.98
N GLN A 288 -7.63 -20.18 2.75
CA GLN A 288 -7.24 -19.26 1.69
C GLN A 288 -5.83 -18.71 1.94
N ALA A 289 -5.52 -18.33 3.17
CA ALA A 289 -4.19 -17.87 3.57
C ALA A 289 -3.12 -18.94 3.30
N ARG A 290 -3.37 -20.20 3.71
CA ARG A 290 -2.45 -21.30 3.43
C ARG A 290 -2.16 -21.45 1.94
N ARG A 291 -3.17 -21.38 1.09
CA ARG A 291 -3.02 -21.50 -0.36
C ARG A 291 -2.36 -20.28 -1.00
N LEU A 292 -2.63 -19.06 -0.49
CA LEU A 292 -1.90 -17.86 -0.91
C LEU A 292 -0.41 -17.99 -0.62
N VAL A 293 -0.05 -18.47 0.58
CA VAL A 293 1.36 -18.67 0.96
C VAL A 293 2.05 -19.67 0.05
N GLU A 294 1.38 -20.78 -0.34
CA GLU A 294 1.92 -21.70 -1.33
C GLU A 294 2.20 -21.05 -2.70
N ASN A 295 1.42 -20.04 -3.06
CA ASN A 295 1.55 -19.29 -4.31
C ASN A 295 2.59 -18.16 -4.25
N LEU A 296 3.11 -17.82 -3.06
CA LEU A 296 4.15 -16.78 -2.90
C LEU A 296 5.40 -17.04 -3.77
N ARG A 297 5.73 -18.32 -4.01
CA ARG A 297 6.84 -18.78 -4.88
C ARG A 297 6.79 -18.21 -6.30
N HIS A 298 5.62 -17.81 -6.80
CA HIS A 298 5.46 -17.27 -8.15
C HIS A 298 5.94 -15.82 -8.28
N PHE A 299 6.10 -15.14 -7.14
CA PHE A 299 6.49 -13.74 -7.06
C PHE A 299 7.85 -13.54 -6.41
N MET A 300 8.34 -14.55 -5.66
CA MET A 300 9.58 -14.45 -4.90
C MET A 300 10.79 -14.57 -5.80
N HIS A 301 11.64 -13.56 -5.81
CA HIS A 301 12.86 -13.46 -6.60
C HIS A 301 14.05 -13.06 -5.72
N ARG A 302 15.23 -12.92 -6.33
CA ARG A 302 16.48 -12.61 -5.65
C ARG A 302 16.47 -11.29 -4.89
N GLY A 303 15.74 -10.28 -5.38
CA GLY A 303 15.68 -8.94 -4.78
C GLY A 303 14.38 -8.61 -4.06
N GLY A 304 13.43 -9.54 -3.95
CA GLY A 304 12.12 -9.35 -3.34
C GLY A 304 10.98 -9.92 -4.18
N LEU A 305 9.77 -9.44 -3.93
CA LEU A 305 8.56 -9.88 -4.63
C LEU A 305 8.32 -9.01 -5.87
N SER A 306 8.09 -9.65 -7.04
CA SER A 306 7.64 -8.95 -8.24
C SER A 306 6.15 -8.60 -8.17
N THR A 307 5.75 -7.56 -8.87
CA THR A 307 4.38 -7.03 -8.88
C THR A 307 3.39 -7.97 -9.55
N THR A 308 3.80 -8.64 -10.61
CA THR A 308 3.06 -9.70 -11.30
C THR A 308 3.94 -10.94 -11.47
N ARG A 309 3.31 -12.09 -11.80
CA ARG A 309 4.03 -13.33 -12.11
C ARG A 309 4.72 -13.23 -13.47
N SER A 310 5.88 -13.88 -13.61
CA SER A 310 6.55 -14.06 -14.90
C SER A 310 6.10 -15.36 -15.61
N PRO A 311 6.05 -15.40 -16.95
CA PRO A 311 6.09 -14.24 -17.83
C PRO A 311 4.84 -13.41 -17.70
N ASP A 312 4.99 -12.10 -17.83
CA ASP A 312 3.88 -11.18 -17.93
C ASP A 312 3.19 -11.38 -19.29
N GLU A 313 1.93 -11.80 -19.28
CA GLU A 313 1.17 -12.11 -20.50
C GLU A 313 0.66 -10.86 -21.23
N TYR A 314 0.92 -9.68 -20.66
CA TYR A 314 0.53 -8.42 -21.30
C TYR A 314 1.47 -8.05 -22.44
N HIS A 315 0.91 -7.94 -23.64
CA HIS A 315 1.62 -7.59 -24.89
C HIS A 315 1.33 -6.16 -25.39
N GLY A 316 0.80 -5.28 -24.53
CA GLY A 316 0.54 -3.89 -24.89
C GLY A 316 1.81 -3.02 -24.90
N ASP A 317 1.76 -1.91 -25.67
CA ASP A 317 2.87 -0.94 -25.80
C ASP A 317 2.97 0.05 -24.63
N ALA A 318 2.04 0.02 -23.67
CA ALA A 318 2.03 0.95 -22.55
C ALA A 318 3.19 0.69 -21.57
N PRO A 319 3.82 1.75 -21.02
CA PRO A 319 4.84 1.60 -19.99
C PRO A 319 4.19 1.09 -18.70
N THR A 320 4.46 -0.15 -18.35
CA THR A 320 3.84 -0.85 -17.21
C THR A 320 4.86 -1.08 -16.10
N GLN A 321 5.21 -0.02 -15.40
CA GLN A 321 6.19 -0.07 -14.30
C GLN A 321 5.70 -0.89 -13.09
N TRP A 322 4.38 -1.03 -12.93
CA TRP A 322 3.75 -1.85 -11.90
C TRP A 322 3.48 -3.29 -12.40
N ALA A 323 4.50 -3.90 -12.99
CA ALA A 323 4.48 -5.28 -13.47
C ALA A 323 5.87 -5.91 -13.31
N TYR A 324 5.97 -7.22 -13.57
CA TYR A 324 7.26 -7.94 -13.65
C TYR A 324 8.25 -7.19 -14.56
N PRO A 325 9.52 -7.03 -14.22
CA PRO A 325 10.23 -7.60 -13.06
C PRO A 325 10.32 -6.67 -11.83
N ASN A 326 9.51 -5.62 -11.77
CA ASN A 326 9.62 -4.60 -10.73
C ASN A 326 8.98 -5.04 -9.41
N GLY A 327 9.65 -4.69 -8.31
CA GLY A 327 9.13 -4.76 -6.94
C GLY A 327 9.14 -3.37 -6.31
N TRP A 328 8.15 -3.13 -5.44
CA TRP A 328 7.81 -1.84 -4.84
C TRP A 328 7.71 -1.96 -3.32
N ALA A 329 8.27 -1.01 -2.61
CA ALA A 329 8.35 -1.04 -1.16
C ALA A 329 6.99 -1.24 -0.45
N PRO A 330 5.90 -0.54 -0.84
CA PRO A 330 4.57 -0.75 -0.25
C PRO A 330 4.10 -2.20 -0.28
N LEU A 331 4.32 -2.90 -1.40
CA LEU A 331 3.86 -4.27 -1.58
C LEU A 331 4.66 -5.28 -0.75
N GLN A 332 5.98 -5.06 -0.61
CA GLN A 332 6.82 -5.89 0.27
C GLN A 332 6.36 -5.73 1.72
N TRP A 333 6.09 -4.50 2.14
CA TRP A 333 5.61 -4.18 3.48
C TRP A 333 4.27 -4.86 3.79
N LEU A 334 3.27 -4.65 2.92
CA LEU A 334 1.93 -5.24 3.08
C LEU A 334 1.98 -6.76 3.21
N ILE A 335 2.79 -7.42 2.36
CA ILE A 335 2.85 -8.88 2.36
C ILE A 335 3.62 -9.42 3.55
N ALA A 336 4.75 -8.81 3.93
CA ALA A 336 5.48 -9.22 5.11
C ALA A 336 4.63 -9.09 6.39
N HIS A 337 3.91 -7.97 6.54
CA HIS A 337 3.00 -7.75 7.67
C HIS A 337 1.78 -8.69 7.62
N GLY A 338 1.18 -8.90 6.44
CA GLY A 338 0.07 -9.81 6.24
C GLY A 338 0.42 -11.27 6.57
N LEU A 339 1.55 -11.75 6.09
CA LEU A 339 2.08 -13.07 6.43
C LEU A 339 2.30 -13.22 7.94
N HIS A 340 2.91 -12.21 8.55
CA HIS A 340 3.17 -12.22 10.00
C HIS A 340 1.89 -12.28 10.82
N SER A 341 0.84 -11.56 10.43
CA SER A 341 -0.45 -11.55 11.14
C SER A 341 -1.18 -12.90 11.07
N TYR A 342 -0.96 -13.68 10.01
CA TYR A 342 -1.46 -15.06 9.88
C TYR A 342 -0.47 -16.12 10.43
N SER A 343 0.53 -15.72 11.21
CA SER A 343 1.52 -16.61 11.84
C SER A 343 2.47 -17.32 10.87
N TYR A 344 2.57 -16.88 9.62
CA TYR A 344 3.59 -17.34 8.66
C TYR A 344 4.89 -16.53 8.84
N HIS A 345 5.48 -16.67 10.05
CA HIS A 345 6.63 -15.85 10.47
C HIS A 345 7.88 -16.09 9.61
N THR A 346 8.12 -17.32 9.19
CA THR A 346 9.27 -17.68 8.34
C THR A 346 9.17 -17.04 6.96
N GLU A 347 7.99 -17.08 6.36
CA GLU A 347 7.74 -16.47 5.04
C GLU A 347 7.75 -14.94 5.12
N ALA A 348 7.20 -14.37 6.21
CA ALA A 348 7.25 -12.93 6.48
C ALA A 348 8.69 -12.44 6.60
N GLU A 349 9.51 -13.13 7.39
CA GLU A 349 10.93 -12.83 7.54
C GLU A 349 11.69 -12.97 6.21
N LEU A 350 11.41 -14.02 5.44
CA LEU A 350 12.02 -14.22 4.13
C LEU A 350 11.74 -13.06 3.17
N VAL A 351 10.48 -12.61 3.08
CA VAL A 351 10.09 -11.46 2.24
C VAL A 351 10.80 -10.19 2.71
N ALA A 352 10.72 -9.87 4.00
CA ALA A 352 11.31 -8.67 4.55
C ALA A 352 12.83 -8.64 4.37
N ARG A 353 13.53 -9.72 4.75
CA ARG A 353 15.00 -9.78 4.68
C ARG A 353 15.51 -9.75 3.24
N THR A 354 14.81 -10.40 2.29
CA THR A 354 15.19 -10.34 0.88
C THR A 354 15.09 -8.92 0.33
N TRP A 355 14.02 -8.20 0.66
CA TRP A 355 13.85 -6.80 0.27
C TRP A 355 14.90 -5.90 0.91
N LEU A 356 15.10 -6.03 2.21
CA LEU A 356 16.11 -5.26 2.96
C LEU A 356 17.52 -5.47 2.39
N GLY A 357 17.90 -6.72 2.08
CA GLY A 357 19.19 -7.05 1.49
C GLY A 357 19.41 -6.36 0.14
N ASN A 358 18.42 -6.43 -0.75
CA ASN A 358 18.48 -5.77 -2.06
C ASN A 358 18.64 -4.24 -1.92
N ASN A 359 17.86 -3.63 -1.02
CA ASN A 359 17.94 -2.20 -0.76
C ASN A 359 19.31 -1.80 -0.19
N LEU A 360 19.83 -2.57 0.78
CA LEU A 360 21.10 -2.31 1.43
C LEU A 360 22.29 -2.45 0.46
N ASP A 361 22.27 -3.47 -0.40
CA ASP A 361 23.29 -3.66 -1.44
C ASP A 361 23.32 -2.51 -2.45
N HIS A 362 22.13 -2.04 -2.83
CA HIS A 362 22.01 -0.86 -3.69
C HIS A 362 22.50 0.40 -2.98
N PHE A 363 22.08 0.63 -1.73
CA PHE A 363 22.51 1.76 -0.93
C PHE A 363 24.03 1.78 -0.71
N ALA A 364 24.64 0.64 -0.36
CA ALA A 364 26.08 0.52 -0.21
C ALA A 364 26.87 0.86 -1.48
N SER A 365 26.27 0.63 -2.65
CA SER A 365 26.90 0.89 -3.95
C SER A 365 26.67 2.30 -4.48
N HIS A 366 25.56 2.95 -4.12
CA HIS A 366 25.11 4.20 -4.73
C HIS A 366 24.82 5.33 -3.72
N GLY A 367 24.81 5.04 -2.42
CA GLY A 367 24.52 6.02 -1.35
C GLY A 367 23.06 6.50 -1.29
N VAL A 368 22.12 5.81 -1.97
CA VAL A 368 20.74 6.27 -2.08
C VAL A 368 19.80 5.08 -2.30
N PHE A 369 18.55 5.18 -1.79
CA PHE A 369 17.46 4.25 -2.10
C PHE A 369 16.73 4.66 -3.38
N ARG A 370 16.09 3.69 -4.06
CA ARG A 370 15.26 3.91 -5.24
C ARG A 370 13.77 3.80 -4.90
N GLU A 371 12.95 4.36 -5.75
CA GLU A 371 11.50 4.23 -5.74
C GLU A 371 11.06 2.77 -5.94
N ALA A 372 11.65 2.08 -6.92
CA ALA A 372 11.40 0.69 -7.28
C ALA A 372 12.69 -0.01 -7.71
N TYR A 373 12.66 -1.34 -7.70
CA TYR A 373 13.81 -2.17 -8.07
C TYR A 373 13.41 -3.27 -9.05
N ASN A 374 14.33 -3.65 -9.93
CA ASN A 374 14.23 -4.94 -10.60
C ASN A 374 14.57 -6.03 -9.59
N VAL A 375 13.56 -6.75 -9.10
CA VAL A 375 13.74 -7.77 -8.05
C VAL A 375 14.19 -9.11 -8.60
N VAL A 376 14.08 -9.32 -9.91
CA VAL A 376 14.52 -10.54 -10.59
C VAL A 376 16.03 -10.51 -10.82
N ASP A 377 16.52 -9.39 -11.35
CA ASP A 377 17.95 -9.12 -11.51
C ASP A 377 18.29 -7.75 -10.87
N PRO A 378 18.69 -7.74 -9.59
CA PRO A 378 19.02 -6.52 -8.86
C PRO A 378 20.13 -5.66 -9.47
N GLY A 379 20.96 -6.23 -10.34
CA GLY A 379 21.99 -5.50 -11.09
C GLY A 379 21.46 -4.66 -12.25
N MET A 380 20.23 -4.92 -12.66
CA MET A 380 19.60 -4.22 -13.78
C MET A 380 18.69 -3.07 -13.28
N PRO A 381 18.47 -2.02 -14.10
CA PRO A 381 17.48 -1.00 -13.77
C PRO A 381 16.07 -1.61 -13.71
N PRO A 382 15.14 -0.98 -12.97
CA PRO A 382 13.73 -1.36 -13.02
C PRO A 382 13.17 -1.13 -14.44
N ARG A 383 12.10 -1.88 -14.78
CA ARG A 383 11.34 -1.65 -16.01
C ARG A 383 10.88 -0.18 -16.04
N PRO A 384 11.09 0.52 -17.17
CA PRO A 384 10.75 1.94 -17.25
C PRO A 384 9.23 2.18 -17.17
N GLY A 385 8.86 3.34 -16.70
CA GLY A 385 7.49 3.80 -16.53
C GLY A 385 7.18 5.09 -17.26
N LEU A 386 6.11 5.76 -16.83
CA LEU A 386 5.63 7.03 -17.37
C LEU A 386 6.55 8.23 -17.06
N TYR A 387 7.41 8.09 -16.07
CA TYR A 387 8.29 9.13 -15.56
C TYR A 387 9.69 8.56 -15.25
N PRO A 388 10.71 9.42 -15.11
CA PRO A 388 12.05 8.96 -14.76
C PRO A 388 12.09 8.31 -13.38
N PRO A 389 12.88 7.22 -13.18
CA PRO A 389 13.04 6.60 -11.87
C PRO A 389 13.49 7.60 -10.81
N GLN A 390 12.83 7.58 -9.67
CA GLN A 390 13.11 8.49 -8.56
C GLN A 390 14.12 7.90 -7.59
N LEU A 391 14.92 8.77 -6.96
CA LEU A 391 15.92 8.41 -5.96
C LEU A 391 15.60 9.08 -4.63
N GLY A 392 16.01 8.45 -3.52
CA GLY A 392 15.75 8.94 -2.16
C GLY A 392 14.28 8.91 -1.77
N PHE A 393 13.53 7.96 -2.29
CA PHE A 393 12.07 7.95 -2.26
C PHE A 393 11.51 7.66 -0.86
N GLY A 394 10.55 8.49 -0.43
CA GLY A 394 10.03 8.52 0.93
C GLY A 394 9.48 7.18 1.43
N TRP A 395 8.64 6.49 0.64
CA TRP A 395 8.10 5.20 1.08
C TRP A 395 9.17 4.09 1.17
N THR A 396 10.20 4.10 0.29
CA THR A 396 11.28 3.10 0.38
C THR A 396 12.11 3.30 1.63
N ASN A 397 12.43 4.56 1.95
CA ASN A 397 13.10 4.94 3.20
C ASN A 397 12.30 4.45 4.42
N ALA A 398 11.01 4.74 4.44
CA ALA A 398 10.10 4.38 5.52
C ALA A 398 9.96 2.86 5.71
N VAL A 399 9.66 2.15 4.62
CA VAL A 399 9.49 0.70 4.63
C VAL A 399 10.79 -0.01 5.02
N PHE A 400 11.95 0.51 4.58
CA PHE A 400 13.24 -0.05 4.99
C PHE A 400 13.41 -0.02 6.51
N VAL A 401 13.15 1.13 7.15
CA VAL A 401 13.29 1.26 8.60
C VAL A 401 12.29 0.38 9.34
N ASP A 402 11.01 0.40 8.95
CA ASP A 402 9.97 -0.37 9.62
C ASP A 402 10.25 -1.88 9.54
N LEU A 403 10.52 -2.40 8.34
CA LEU A 403 10.83 -3.81 8.15
C LEU A 403 12.12 -4.22 8.88
N ALA A 404 13.15 -3.35 8.87
CA ALA A 404 14.40 -3.64 9.59
C ALA A 404 14.14 -3.75 11.09
N LYS A 405 13.44 -2.79 11.71
CA LYS A 405 13.10 -2.83 13.13
C LYS A 405 12.25 -4.03 13.52
N LYS A 406 11.38 -4.50 12.63
CA LYS A 406 10.49 -5.62 12.90
C LYS A 406 11.14 -6.99 12.69
N PHE A 407 11.99 -7.14 11.66
CA PHE A 407 12.44 -8.45 11.18
C PHE A 407 13.96 -8.70 11.33
N LEU A 408 14.75 -7.69 11.72
CA LEU A 408 16.15 -7.90 12.05
C LEU A 408 16.32 -8.08 13.56
N THR A 409 17.33 -8.85 13.94
CA THR A 409 17.67 -9.06 15.34
C THR A 409 18.30 -7.81 15.97
N PRO A 410 18.23 -7.62 17.30
CA PRO A 410 18.92 -6.51 17.97
C PRO A 410 20.42 -6.44 17.63
N ALA A 411 21.08 -7.59 17.45
CA ALA A 411 22.50 -7.65 17.07
C ALA A 411 22.78 -7.09 15.67
N GLU A 412 21.84 -7.28 14.71
CA GLU A 412 21.94 -6.73 13.36
C GLU A 412 21.59 -5.23 13.32
N LEU A 413 20.75 -4.75 14.23
CA LEU A 413 20.35 -3.34 14.32
C LEU A 413 21.35 -2.47 15.10
N ALA A 414 22.36 -3.04 15.72
CA ALA A 414 23.28 -2.35 16.67
C ALA A 414 22.53 -1.63 17.82
N LEU A 415 21.30 -2.06 18.13
CA LEU A 415 20.57 -1.57 19.29
C LEU A 415 21.11 -2.32 20.52
N THR A 416 21.82 -1.58 21.38
CA THR A 416 22.30 -2.10 22.68
C THR A 416 21.21 -2.02 23.73
#